data_140cc19e431e5633bce8be61ba807bd9
#
_entry.id   140cc19e431e5633bce8be61ba807bd9
#
_cell.length_a   1.000
_cell.length_b   1.000
_cell.length_c   1.000
_cell.angle_alpha   90.00
_cell.angle_beta   90.00
_cell.angle_gamma   90.00
#
_symmetry.space_group_name_H-M   'P 1'
#
loop_
_entity.id
_entity.type
_entity.pdbx_description
1 polymer ?
#
loop_
_entity_poly.entity_id
_entity_poly.type
_entity_poly.pdbx_seq_one_letter_code
_entity_poly.pdbx_strand_id
1 'polypeptide(L)'
;MPLRIPVVALVALLAGCATTEPEGPATPPMSASEGRALIARLVPDGVPDKNGWATDIYAAFASLELRTSAPDFCAAIAIIGQESSFAADPQVPGLAKIARAEIEKRRESAGIPKLALDAALALPSGNGKSYGERLDAVKTERQLSLLYEDFIDRVPFGRTLLADRNPVRTGGPMQVSIAFAEAFASEKPYPYPVSESIRHEVFTRRGGVYFGVAHLLDYPAPYPRPIYRFADFNAGQYASRNAAFQQAVTQASGIPLALDGDLLRYERGEPSREPGSTELAVRVLARRLTMSNDEIRRDLARGKGASFGETKVYQRVFALVDAPGKPAPRAAMPQIPLTSPKITRPLTTEWFANRVQTRYEACLKRAG
;
A
#
# COMPACT_ATOMS: atom_id res chain seq x y z
N MET A 1 -55.08 11.48 64.62
CA MET A 1 -53.97 12.05 63.91
C MET A 1 -52.83 11.00 63.81
N PRO A 2 -52.63 10.35 62.67
CA PRO A 2 -51.51 9.47 62.56
C PRO A 2 -50.36 10.19 61.78
N LEU A 3 -49.18 10.07 62.33
CA LEU A 3 -47.88 10.61 61.86
C LEU A 3 -47.45 9.84 60.62
N ARG A 4 -47.25 10.55 59.50
CA ARG A 4 -46.68 9.95 58.26
C ARG A 4 -45.17 10.17 58.25
N ILE A 5 -44.43 9.08 58.26
CA ILE A 5 -42.95 9.04 58.06
C ILE A 5 -42.67 8.91 56.57
N PRO A 6 -41.87 9.76 55.92
CA PRO A 6 -41.46 9.58 54.55
C PRO A 6 -40.33 8.55 54.46
N VAL A 7 -40.50 7.54 53.61
CA VAL A 7 -39.47 6.60 53.21
C VAL A 7 -38.55 7.30 52.21
N VAL A 8 -37.31 7.56 52.59
CA VAL A 8 -36.27 8.03 51.69
C VAL A 8 -35.66 6.81 51.01
N ALA A 9 -35.90 6.66 49.70
CA ALA A 9 -35.26 5.65 48.87
C ALA A 9 -33.84 6.08 48.55
N LEU A 10 -32.84 5.37 49.10
CA LEU A 10 -31.41 5.54 48.80
C LEU A 10 -31.09 4.84 47.46
N VAL A 11 -30.94 5.60 46.39
CA VAL A 11 -30.46 5.09 45.09
C VAL A 11 -28.94 4.97 45.17
N ALA A 12 -28.42 3.77 45.31
CA ALA A 12 -26.97 3.49 45.20
C ALA A 12 -26.54 3.56 43.73
N LEU A 13 -25.84 4.63 43.34
CA LEU A 13 -25.12 4.74 42.08
C LEU A 13 -23.87 3.83 42.11
N LEU A 14 -23.96 2.68 41.46
CA LEU A 14 -22.79 1.87 41.14
C LEU A 14 -21.97 2.57 40.05
N ALA A 15 -21.00 3.36 40.45
CA ALA A 15 -19.93 3.84 39.56
C ALA A 15 -19.03 2.66 39.22
N GLY A 16 -19.24 2.02 38.06
CA GLY A 16 -18.33 1.08 37.46
C GLY A 16 -17.05 1.80 37.07
N CYS A 17 -15.99 1.67 37.87
CA CYS A 17 -14.64 2.02 37.45
C CYS A 17 -14.24 1.12 36.31
N ALA A 18 -14.28 1.60 35.07
CA ALA A 18 -13.50 1.01 33.99
C ALA A 18 -12.01 1.19 34.38
N THR A 19 -11.40 0.10 34.84
CA THR A 19 -9.94 0.03 35.00
C THR A 19 -9.34 0.04 33.59
N THR A 20 -9.00 1.25 33.09
CA THR A 20 -7.94 1.38 32.09
C THR A 20 -6.69 0.84 32.74
N GLU A 21 -6.16 -0.31 32.25
CA GLU A 21 -4.82 -0.72 32.60
C GLU A 21 -3.88 0.47 32.36
N PRO A 22 -3.02 0.85 33.32
CA PRO A 22 -2.06 1.89 33.08
C PRO A 22 -1.17 1.46 31.92
N GLU A 23 -1.16 2.21 30.81
CA GLU A 23 -0.10 2.10 29.81
C GLU A 23 1.23 2.19 30.60
N GLY A 24 2.01 1.13 30.55
CA GLY A 24 3.33 1.12 31.16
C GLY A 24 4.12 2.32 30.64
N PRO A 25 5.12 2.82 31.38
CA PRO A 25 5.87 4.02 31.03
C PRO A 25 6.32 3.88 29.58
N ALA A 26 5.91 4.86 28.75
CA ALA A 26 6.27 4.90 27.34
C ALA A 26 7.80 4.79 27.23
N THR A 27 8.30 3.73 26.62
CA THR A 27 9.74 3.58 26.41
C THR A 27 10.23 4.83 25.67
N PRO A 28 11.22 5.55 26.19
CA PRO A 28 11.71 6.75 25.53
C PRO A 28 12.06 6.46 24.07
N PRO A 29 11.77 7.35 23.13
CA PRO A 29 12.09 7.13 21.74
C PRO A 29 13.59 6.87 21.59
N MET A 30 13.96 5.83 20.84
CA MET A 30 15.34 5.44 20.57
C MET A 30 16.11 6.60 19.94
N SER A 31 17.30 6.92 20.45
CA SER A 31 18.14 7.95 19.85
C SER A 31 18.52 7.63 18.41
N ALA A 32 18.83 8.65 17.62
CA ALA A 32 19.21 8.47 16.22
C ALA A 32 20.45 7.57 16.04
N SER A 33 21.41 7.62 16.96
CA SER A 33 22.60 6.77 16.94
C SER A 33 22.26 5.30 17.24
N GLU A 34 21.46 5.06 18.27
CA GLU A 34 21.01 3.70 18.65
C GLU A 34 20.14 3.08 17.57
N GLY A 35 19.19 3.85 17.01
CA GLY A 35 18.32 3.39 15.93
C GLY A 35 19.10 2.98 14.68
N ARG A 36 20.03 3.83 14.22
CA ARG A 36 20.89 3.48 13.08
C ARG A 36 21.79 2.28 13.37
N ALA A 37 22.37 2.19 14.56
CA ALA A 37 23.18 1.02 14.96
C ALA A 37 22.37 -0.26 14.98
N LEU A 38 21.13 -0.21 15.50
CA LEU A 38 20.22 -1.36 15.48
C LEU A 38 19.88 -1.76 14.05
N ILE A 39 19.45 -0.83 13.20
CA ILE A 39 19.11 -1.11 11.79
C ILE A 39 20.30 -1.72 11.05
N ALA A 40 21.52 -1.18 11.23
CA ALA A 40 22.73 -1.72 10.60
C ALA A 40 22.99 -3.19 10.99
N ARG A 41 22.67 -3.59 12.22
CA ARG A 41 22.73 -5.02 12.66
C ARG A 41 21.61 -5.85 12.02
N LEU A 42 20.40 -5.27 11.88
CA LEU A 42 19.23 -5.95 11.35
C LEU A 42 19.31 -6.17 9.83
N VAL A 43 20.01 -5.32 9.09
CA VAL A 43 20.25 -5.48 7.64
C VAL A 43 21.10 -6.73 7.40
N PRO A 44 20.74 -7.59 6.43
CA PRO A 44 21.48 -8.83 6.16
C PRO A 44 22.96 -8.59 5.88
N ASP A 45 23.79 -9.57 6.24
CA ASP A 45 25.22 -9.54 5.86
C ASP A 45 25.37 -9.60 4.34
N GLY A 46 26.43 -8.95 3.83
CA GLY A 46 26.68 -8.85 2.41
C GLY A 46 25.93 -7.72 1.68
N VAL A 47 24.99 -7.02 2.34
CA VAL A 47 24.37 -5.82 1.76
C VAL A 47 25.39 -4.68 1.71
N PRO A 48 25.67 -4.09 0.53
CA PRO A 48 26.56 -2.93 0.42
C PRO A 48 25.99 -1.72 1.17
N ASP A 49 26.88 -0.90 1.75
CA ASP A 49 26.52 0.34 2.44
C ASP A 49 25.40 0.21 3.49
N LYS A 50 25.53 -0.78 4.40
CA LYS A 50 24.58 -1.00 5.51
C LYS A 50 24.30 0.28 6.31
N ASN A 51 25.31 1.12 6.52
CA ASN A 51 25.19 2.37 7.27
C ASN A 51 24.33 3.40 6.51
N GLY A 52 24.47 3.50 5.20
CA GLY A 52 23.61 4.35 4.38
C GLY A 52 22.15 3.87 4.41
N TRP A 53 21.90 2.56 4.30
CA TRP A 53 20.56 1.99 4.47
C TRP A 53 20.00 2.28 5.86
N ALA A 54 20.79 2.12 6.91
CA ALA A 54 20.37 2.40 8.29
C ALA A 54 20.01 3.88 8.47
N THR A 55 20.76 4.79 7.83
CA THR A 55 20.48 6.22 7.88
C THR A 55 19.16 6.55 7.20
N ASP A 56 18.93 6.05 5.98
CA ASP A 56 17.72 6.35 5.23
C ASP A 56 16.46 5.72 5.86
N ILE A 57 16.56 4.48 6.37
CA ILE A 57 15.46 3.84 7.09
C ILE A 57 15.13 4.61 8.37
N TYR A 58 16.14 4.94 9.20
CA TYR A 58 15.90 5.68 10.44
C TYR A 58 15.30 7.06 10.17
N ALA A 59 15.80 7.78 9.15
CA ALA A 59 15.27 9.08 8.77
C ALA A 59 13.81 9.00 8.33
N ALA A 60 13.41 7.96 7.59
CA ALA A 60 12.02 7.74 7.22
C ALA A 60 11.12 7.55 8.46
N PHE A 61 11.54 6.71 9.41
CA PHE A 61 10.79 6.49 10.65
C PHE A 61 10.67 7.75 11.49
N ALA A 62 11.77 8.48 11.65
CA ALA A 62 11.79 9.72 12.44
C ALA A 62 10.91 10.82 11.82
N SER A 63 10.97 11.00 10.48
CA SER A 63 10.18 12.01 9.77
C SER A 63 8.68 11.69 9.72
N LEU A 64 8.32 10.40 9.77
CA LEU A 64 6.94 9.92 9.80
C LEU A 64 6.41 9.74 11.23
N GLU A 65 7.22 10.09 12.25
CA GLU A 65 6.87 9.92 13.67
C GLU A 65 6.45 8.48 14.03
N LEU A 66 7.01 7.50 13.32
CA LEU A 66 6.71 6.10 13.54
C LEU A 66 7.50 5.55 14.73
N ARG A 67 6.93 4.53 15.37
CA ARG A 67 7.60 3.83 16.49
C ARG A 67 8.93 3.22 16.01
N THR A 68 10.00 3.54 16.73
CA THR A 68 11.35 3.02 16.46
C THR A 68 11.60 1.76 17.29
N SER A 69 11.30 0.59 16.69
CA SER A 69 11.50 -0.72 17.31
C SER A 69 12.08 -1.74 16.33
N ALA A 70 12.69 -2.80 16.82
CA ALA A 70 13.21 -3.87 15.96
C ALA A 70 12.12 -4.50 15.06
N PRO A 71 10.90 -4.79 15.56
CA PRO A 71 9.83 -5.27 14.71
C PRO A 71 9.47 -4.30 13.57
N ASP A 72 9.35 -3.01 13.86
CA ASP A 72 8.96 -2.03 12.84
C ASP A 72 10.06 -1.82 11.80
N PHE A 73 11.34 -1.76 12.23
CA PHE A 73 12.48 -1.72 11.31
C PHE A 73 12.57 -3.00 10.47
N CYS A 74 12.35 -4.17 11.06
CA CYS A 74 12.36 -5.44 10.34
C CYS A 74 11.23 -5.54 9.30
N ALA A 75 10.09 -4.89 9.51
CA ALA A 75 9.04 -4.82 8.50
C ALA A 75 9.52 -4.09 7.23
N ALA A 76 10.14 -2.92 7.38
CA ALA A 76 10.72 -2.17 6.26
C ALA A 76 11.87 -2.93 5.58
N ILE A 77 12.81 -3.48 6.37
CA ILE A 77 13.94 -4.29 5.89
C ILE A 77 13.46 -5.51 5.08
N ALA A 78 12.40 -6.18 5.53
CA ALA A 78 11.84 -7.34 4.85
C ALA A 78 11.25 -6.98 3.47
N ILE A 79 10.56 -5.85 3.35
CA ILE A 79 10.04 -5.35 2.07
C ILE A 79 11.19 -4.96 1.14
N ILE A 80 12.17 -4.18 1.61
CA ILE A 80 13.35 -3.81 0.80
C ILE A 80 14.07 -5.06 0.28
N GLY A 81 14.25 -6.06 1.15
CA GLY A 81 14.86 -7.33 0.78
C GLY A 81 14.03 -8.14 -0.21
N GLN A 82 12.70 -8.03 -0.19
CA GLN A 82 11.79 -8.70 -1.12
C GLN A 82 11.75 -8.02 -2.48
N GLU A 83 11.66 -6.69 -2.52
CA GLU A 83 11.40 -5.91 -3.72
C GLU A 83 12.68 -5.67 -4.55
N SER A 84 13.80 -5.40 -3.89
CA SER A 84 15.03 -4.97 -4.57
C SER A 84 16.28 -5.72 -4.15
N SER A 85 16.22 -6.56 -3.13
CA SER A 85 17.45 -7.11 -2.50
C SER A 85 18.44 -6.02 -2.13
N PHE A 86 17.97 -4.89 -1.63
CA PHE A 86 18.76 -3.70 -1.27
C PHE A 86 19.46 -3.02 -2.45
N ALA A 87 18.90 -3.09 -3.66
CA ALA A 87 19.31 -2.23 -4.77
C ALA A 87 18.46 -0.93 -4.75
N ALA A 88 19.12 0.23 -4.76
CA ALA A 88 18.42 1.52 -4.82
C ALA A 88 17.68 1.72 -6.15
N ASP A 89 18.29 1.27 -7.25
CA ASP A 89 17.72 1.27 -8.61
C ASP A 89 17.81 -0.17 -9.18
N PRO A 90 16.84 -1.05 -8.85
CA PRO A 90 16.92 -2.46 -9.20
C PRO A 90 16.79 -2.69 -10.70
N GLN A 91 17.63 -3.58 -11.22
CA GLN A 91 17.55 -4.00 -12.62
C GLN A 91 16.38 -4.94 -12.84
N VAL A 92 15.69 -4.76 -13.97
CA VAL A 92 14.60 -5.64 -14.41
C VAL A 92 15.07 -6.46 -15.61
N PRO A 93 15.24 -7.77 -15.46
CA PRO A 93 15.65 -8.63 -16.57
C PRO A 93 14.70 -8.51 -17.76
N GLY A 94 15.26 -8.24 -18.96
CA GLY A 94 14.47 -8.13 -20.19
C GLY A 94 13.59 -6.88 -20.30
N LEU A 95 13.82 -5.84 -19.50
CA LEU A 95 12.98 -4.62 -19.47
C LEU A 95 12.83 -3.99 -20.86
N ALA A 96 13.89 -3.88 -21.64
CA ALA A 96 13.83 -3.34 -23.00
C ALA A 96 12.82 -4.09 -23.88
N LYS A 97 12.84 -5.42 -23.85
CA LYS A 97 11.91 -6.27 -24.60
C LYS A 97 10.47 -6.08 -24.11
N ILE A 98 10.26 -6.03 -22.79
CA ILE A 98 8.95 -5.79 -22.17
C ILE A 98 8.41 -4.42 -22.58
N ALA A 99 9.25 -3.39 -22.53
CA ALA A 99 8.86 -2.03 -22.89
C ALA A 99 8.49 -1.91 -24.38
N ARG A 100 9.27 -2.54 -25.28
CA ARG A 100 8.92 -2.58 -26.70
C ARG A 100 7.59 -3.28 -26.96
N ALA A 101 7.35 -4.43 -26.34
CA ALA A 101 6.09 -5.15 -26.49
C ALA A 101 4.89 -4.32 -26.01
N GLU A 102 5.04 -3.61 -24.89
CA GLU A 102 3.98 -2.74 -24.36
C GLU A 102 3.73 -1.51 -25.27
N ILE A 103 4.81 -0.90 -25.81
CA ILE A 103 4.69 0.20 -26.78
C ILE A 103 3.94 -0.29 -28.03
N GLU A 104 4.29 -1.46 -28.57
CA GLU A 104 3.65 -2.02 -29.74
C GLU A 104 2.16 -2.30 -29.48
N LYS A 105 1.83 -2.92 -28.35
CA LYS A 105 0.44 -3.16 -27.94
C LYS A 105 -0.37 -1.85 -27.83
N ARG A 106 0.22 -0.81 -27.27
CA ARG A 106 -0.44 0.51 -27.18
C ARG A 106 -0.59 1.17 -28.52
N ARG A 107 0.42 1.06 -29.39
CA ARG A 107 0.36 1.51 -30.77
C ARG A 107 -0.83 0.90 -31.50
N GLU A 108 -0.96 -0.43 -31.43
CA GLU A 108 -2.06 -1.16 -32.06
C GLU A 108 -3.42 -0.73 -31.53
N SER A 109 -3.57 -0.66 -30.20
CA SER A 109 -4.82 -0.26 -29.57
C SER A 109 -5.23 1.18 -29.86
N ALA A 110 -4.26 2.05 -30.18
CA ALA A 110 -4.48 3.44 -30.57
C ALA A 110 -4.66 3.64 -32.10
N GLY A 111 -4.52 2.57 -32.90
CA GLY A 111 -4.59 2.65 -34.36
C GLY A 111 -3.42 3.40 -35.02
N ILE A 112 -2.28 3.54 -34.31
CA ILE A 112 -1.12 4.28 -34.83
C ILE A 112 -0.37 3.40 -35.85
N PRO A 113 -0.07 3.89 -37.09
CA PRO A 113 0.71 3.14 -38.05
C PRO A 113 2.10 2.79 -37.53
N LYS A 114 2.58 1.55 -37.85
CA LYS A 114 3.92 1.12 -37.43
C LYS A 114 5.03 2.08 -37.90
N LEU A 115 4.93 2.60 -39.12
CA LEU A 115 5.89 3.55 -39.68
C LEU A 115 6.00 4.82 -38.82
N ALA A 116 4.92 5.30 -38.21
CA ALA A 116 4.95 6.46 -37.32
C ALA A 116 5.69 6.17 -36.02
N LEU A 117 5.53 4.98 -35.44
CA LEU A 117 6.30 4.55 -34.28
C LEU A 117 7.79 4.40 -34.62
N ASP A 118 8.10 3.74 -35.75
CA ASP A 118 9.48 3.54 -36.19
C ASP A 118 10.20 4.90 -36.42
N ALA A 119 9.51 5.88 -37.04
CA ALA A 119 10.01 7.23 -37.21
C ALA A 119 10.24 7.94 -35.86
N ALA A 120 9.32 7.81 -34.91
CA ALA A 120 9.45 8.40 -33.57
C ALA A 120 10.64 7.81 -32.81
N LEU A 121 10.85 6.48 -32.90
CA LEU A 121 11.98 5.81 -32.26
C LEU A 121 13.33 6.09 -32.94
N ALA A 122 13.32 6.48 -34.22
CA ALA A 122 14.51 6.88 -34.96
C ALA A 122 14.97 8.33 -34.64
N LEU A 123 14.13 9.13 -34.00
CA LEU A 123 14.50 10.51 -33.63
C LEU A 123 15.75 10.53 -32.74
N PRO A 124 16.69 11.48 -33.00
CA PRO A 124 17.86 11.63 -32.15
C PRO A 124 17.47 12.17 -30.77
N SER A 125 18.04 11.59 -29.73
CA SER A 125 17.89 12.07 -28.35
C SER A 125 19.07 12.97 -27.94
N GLY A 126 19.01 13.54 -26.72
CA GLY A 126 20.00 14.49 -26.22
C GLY A 126 21.43 13.97 -26.07
N ASN A 127 21.66 12.63 -26.14
CA ASN A 127 22.95 12.00 -26.00
C ASN A 127 23.55 11.44 -27.32
N GLY A 128 23.03 11.87 -28.47
CA GLY A 128 23.49 11.45 -29.80
C GLY A 128 23.01 10.08 -30.28
N LYS A 129 22.25 9.33 -29.43
CA LYS A 129 21.58 8.06 -29.77
C LYS A 129 20.14 8.29 -30.13
N SER A 130 19.54 7.43 -30.95
CA SER A 130 18.10 7.43 -31.16
C SER A 130 17.33 6.99 -29.91
N TYR A 131 16.04 7.34 -29.82
CA TYR A 131 15.17 6.84 -28.75
C TYR A 131 15.06 5.32 -28.78
N GLY A 132 15.06 4.70 -29.96
CA GLY A 132 15.07 3.26 -30.14
C GLY A 132 16.31 2.59 -29.52
N GLU A 133 17.52 3.10 -29.82
CA GLU A 133 18.77 2.60 -29.23
C GLU A 133 18.81 2.76 -27.71
N ARG A 134 18.29 3.87 -27.19
CA ARG A 134 18.19 4.08 -25.73
C ARG A 134 17.20 3.13 -25.11
N LEU A 135 16.06 2.90 -25.74
CA LEU A 135 15.04 1.96 -25.28
C LEU A 135 15.60 0.53 -25.21
N ASP A 136 16.42 0.12 -26.19
CA ASP A 136 17.07 -1.18 -26.20
C ASP A 136 18.14 -1.35 -25.10
N ALA A 137 18.66 -0.24 -24.60
CA ALA A 137 19.69 -0.23 -23.56
C ALA A 137 19.12 -0.09 -22.12
N VAL A 138 17.81 0.14 -21.92
CA VAL A 138 17.25 0.31 -20.59
C VAL A 138 17.34 -0.97 -19.77
N LYS A 139 17.76 -0.83 -18.52
CA LYS A 139 17.90 -1.93 -17.56
C LYS A 139 17.07 -1.71 -16.30
N THR A 140 16.72 -0.45 -15.97
CA THR A 140 15.98 -0.09 -14.76
C THR A 140 14.75 0.72 -15.09
N GLU A 141 13.74 0.68 -14.21
CA GLU A 141 12.51 1.47 -14.36
C GLU A 141 12.78 2.97 -14.31
N ARG A 142 13.79 3.39 -13.54
CA ARG A 142 14.26 4.78 -13.55
C ARG A 142 14.72 5.20 -14.95
N GLN A 143 15.57 4.39 -15.58
CA GLN A 143 16.04 4.69 -16.94
C GLN A 143 14.89 4.79 -17.95
N LEU A 144 13.90 3.89 -17.84
CA LEU A 144 12.72 3.91 -18.71
C LEU A 144 11.84 5.14 -18.45
N SER A 145 11.64 5.54 -17.19
CA SER A 145 10.90 6.74 -16.83
C SER A 145 11.55 8.00 -17.40
N LEU A 146 12.86 8.16 -17.19
CA LEU A 146 13.64 9.29 -17.69
C LEU A 146 13.67 9.34 -19.23
N LEU A 147 13.75 8.19 -19.89
CA LEU A 147 13.68 8.11 -21.34
C LEU A 147 12.33 8.60 -21.87
N TYR A 148 11.24 8.22 -21.20
CA TYR A 148 9.90 8.68 -21.54
C TYR A 148 9.75 10.19 -21.35
N GLU A 149 10.27 10.72 -20.25
CA GLU A 149 10.23 12.16 -19.96
C GLU A 149 11.02 12.97 -21.01
N ASP A 150 12.24 12.53 -21.34
CA ASP A 150 13.05 13.15 -22.41
C ASP A 150 12.34 13.09 -23.77
N PHE A 151 11.62 12.02 -24.07
CA PHE A 151 10.84 11.90 -25.31
C PHE A 151 9.68 12.89 -25.36
N ILE A 152 8.85 12.97 -24.32
CA ILE A 152 7.69 13.85 -24.31
C ILE A 152 8.08 15.34 -24.30
N ASP A 153 9.24 15.68 -23.78
CA ASP A 153 9.76 17.07 -23.79
C ASP A 153 10.04 17.59 -25.19
N ARG A 154 10.29 16.70 -26.16
CA ARG A 154 10.52 17.04 -27.55
C ARG A 154 9.23 17.08 -28.40
N VAL A 155 8.14 16.57 -27.84
CA VAL A 155 6.83 16.59 -28.51
C VAL A 155 6.13 17.91 -28.19
N PRO A 156 5.65 18.66 -29.16
CA PRO A 156 4.84 19.87 -28.88
C PRO A 156 3.68 19.55 -27.92
N PHE A 157 3.58 20.29 -26.82
CA PHE A 157 2.62 20.04 -25.74
C PHE A 157 2.73 18.67 -25.07
N GLY A 158 3.84 17.93 -25.26
CA GLY A 158 4.01 16.56 -24.78
C GLY A 158 3.88 16.45 -23.26
N ARG A 159 4.46 17.36 -22.48
CA ARG A 159 4.29 17.39 -21.01
C ARG A 159 2.82 17.56 -20.60
N THR A 160 2.08 18.44 -21.24
CA THR A 160 0.67 18.69 -20.91
C THR A 160 -0.24 17.51 -21.27
N LEU A 161 0.05 16.81 -22.39
CA LEU A 161 -0.83 15.77 -22.91
C LEU A 161 -0.43 14.36 -22.51
N LEU A 162 0.85 14.12 -22.18
CA LEU A 162 1.43 12.79 -22.05
C LEU A 162 2.11 12.51 -20.69
N ALA A 163 2.29 13.51 -19.80
CA ALA A 163 2.98 13.31 -18.52
C ALA A 163 2.34 12.15 -17.70
N ASP A 164 1.01 12.13 -17.61
CA ASP A 164 0.27 11.11 -16.88
C ASP A 164 0.29 9.72 -17.56
N ARG A 165 0.85 9.63 -18.78
CA ARG A 165 0.94 8.38 -19.56
C ARG A 165 2.30 7.68 -19.43
N ASN A 166 3.19 8.17 -18.55
CA ASN A 166 4.45 7.48 -18.28
C ASN A 166 4.17 6.00 -17.93
N PRO A 167 4.80 5.03 -18.64
CA PRO A 167 4.52 3.62 -18.43
C PRO A 167 4.99 3.09 -17.08
N VAL A 168 5.96 3.78 -16.44
CA VAL A 168 6.50 3.40 -15.13
C VAL A 168 5.61 3.95 -14.03
N ARG A 169 4.99 3.05 -13.26
CA ARG A 169 4.02 3.37 -12.21
C ARG A 169 4.54 3.14 -10.80
N THR A 170 5.56 2.30 -10.65
CA THR A 170 6.22 1.98 -9.38
C THR A 170 7.72 2.12 -9.53
N GLY A 171 8.46 2.22 -8.43
CA GLY A 171 9.91 2.27 -8.52
C GLY A 171 10.63 2.33 -7.18
N GLY A 172 11.94 2.42 -7.27
CA GLY A 172 12.83 2.51 -6.12
C GLY A 172 12.98 1.19 -5.34
N PRO A 173 13.70 1.23 -4.21
CA PRO A 173 14.06 0.03 -3.46
C PRO A 173 12.89 -0.71 -2.82
N MET A 174 11.75 -0.07 -2.65
CA MET A 174 10.53 -0.69 -2.13
C MET A 174 9.43 -0.82 -3.19
N GLN A 175 9.70 -0.51 -4.46
CA GLN A 175 8.73 -0.58 -5.56
C GLN A 175 7.40 0.14 -5.24
N VAL A 176 7.51 1.31 -4.61
CA VAL A 176 6.35 2.08 -4.20
C VAL A 176 5.64 2.73 -5.40
N SER A 177 4.32 2.84 -5.32
CA SER A 177 3.52 3.55 -6.32
C SER A 177 3.91 5.04 -6.38
N ILE A 178 4.21 5.53 -7.58
CA ILE A 178 4.53 6.94 -7.81
C ILE A 178 3.32 7.82 -7.51
N ALA A 179 2.12 7.40 -7.92
CA ALA A 179 0.88 8.12 -7.60
C ALA A 179 0.62 8.20 -6.09
N PHE A 180 0.93 7.13 -5.34
CA PHE A 180 0.88 7.19 -3.87
C PHE A 180 1.87 8.20 -3.31
N ALA A 181 3.12 8.18 -3.79
CA ALA A 181 4.16 9.08 -3.31
C ALA A 181 3.82 10.55 -3.57
N GLU A 182 3.31 10.86 -4.77
CA GLU A 182 2.87 12.21 -5.16
C GLU A 182 1.68 12.69 -4.30
N ALA A 183 0.66 11.85 -4.09
CA ALA A 183 -0.47 12.15 -3.22
C ALA A 183 -0.02 12.34 -1.76
N PHE A 184 0.80 11.43 -1.24
CA PHE A 184 1.30 11.49 0.13
C PHE A 184 2.14 12.75 0.38
N ALA A 185 3.00 13.13 -0.56
CA ALA A 185 3.82 14.35 -0.47
C ALA A 185 2.99 15.65 -0.55
N SER A 186 1.77 15.60 -1.10
CA SER A 186 0.86 16.74 -1.07
C SER A 186 0.16 16.92 0.28
N GLU A 187 0.05 15.87 1.08
CA GLU A 187 -0.60 15.87 2.39
C GLU A 187 0.41 16.02 3.54
N LYS A 188 1.59 15.39 3.41
CA LYS A 188 2.66 15.42 4.42
C LYS A 188 3.97 15.94 3.83
N PRO A 189 4.71 16.82 4.54
CA PRO A 189 5.98 17.33 4.05
C PRO A 189 7.00 16.22 3.80
N TYR A 190 7.57 16.18 2.60
CA TYR A 190 8.71 15.33 2.30
C TYR A 190 9.98 15.92 2.96
N PRO A 191 10.76 15.13 3.75
CA PRO A 191 11.80 15.67 4.61
C PRO A 191 13.10 16.09 3.90
N TYR A 192 13.17 15.91 2.59
CA TYR A 192 14.37 16.23 1.81
C TYR A 192 14.07 17.27 0.74
N PRO A 193 15.09 18.04 0.30
CA PRO A 193 14.95 18.86 -0.90
C PRO A 193 14.57 18.01 -2.11
N VAL A 194 13.51 18.40 -2.80
CA VAL A 194 13.09 17.77 -4.06
C VAL A 194 13.96 18.33 -5.18
N SER A 195 14.72 17.46 -5.85
CA SER A 195 15.63 17.90 -6.91
C SER A 195 14.90 18.29 -8.20
N GLU A 196 13.95 17.47 -8.63
CA GLU A 196 13.17 17.70 -9.86
C GLU A 196 11.68 17.45 -9.60
N SER A 197 11.32 16.26 -9.10
CA SER A 197 9.94 15.88 -8.79
C SER A 197 9.89 14.76 -7.76
N ILE A 198 8.72 14.56 -7.16
CA ILE A 198 8.48 13.41 -6.24
C ILE A 198 8.68 12.09 -7.00
N ARG A 199 8.30 12.00 -8.28
CA ARG A 199 8.60 10.86 -9.14
C ARG A 199 10.10 10.52 -9.14
N HIS A 200 10.97 11.51 -9.30
CA HIS A 200 12.42 11.29 -9.29
C HIS A 200 12.94 10.90 -7.90
N GLU A 201 12.38 11.47 -6.84
CA GLU A 201 12.73 11.08 -5.47
C GLU A 201 12.39 9.61 -5.18
N VAL A 202 11.29 9.06 -5.70
CA VAL A 202 10.93 7.64 -5.55
C VAL A 202 12.04 6.71 -6.04
N PHE A 203 12.79 7.09 -7.07
CA PHE A 203 13.91 6.29 -7.61
C PHE A 203 15.22 6.49 -6.86
N THR A 204 15.27 7.37 -5.85
CA THR A 204 16.44 7.47 -4.95
C THR A 204 16.30 6.48 -3.80
N ARG A 205 17.43 6.08 -3.15
CA ARG A 205 17.34 5.22 -1.97
C ARG A 205 16.53 5.88 -0.86
N ARG A 206 16.84 7.14 -0.52
CA ARG A 206 16.17 7.90 0.56
C ARG A 206 14.67 8.06 0.29
N GLY A 207 14.29 8.48 -0.91
CA GLY A 207 12.89 8.74 -1.26
C GLY A 207 12.09 7.46 -1.40
N GLY A 208 12.63 6.43 -2.07
CA GLY A 208 11.97 5.14 -2.19
C GLY A 208 11.78 4.43 -0.85
N VAL A 209 12.73 4.59 0.11
CA VAL A 209 12.58 4.11 1.49
C VAL A 209 11.52 4.94 2.23
N TYR A 210 11.55 6.27 2.14
CA TYR A 210 10.58 7.13 2.83
C TYR A 210 9.14 6.81 2.42
N PHE A 211 8.84 6.86 1.12
CA PHE A 211 7.50 6.59 0.63
C PHE A 211 7.09 5.12 0.80
N GLY A 212 8.04 4.19 0.71
CA GLY A 212 7.77 2.78 0.97
C GLY A 212 7.43 2.49 2.43
N VAL A 213 8.14 3.10 3.39
CA VAL A 213 7.85 3.02 4.83
C VAL A 213 6.50 3.68 5.12
N ALA A 214 6.21 4.85 4.53
CA ALA A 214 4.91 5.50 4.66
C ALA A 214 3.77 4.59 4.17
N HIS A 215 3.92 3.99 2.98
CA HIS A 215 2.91 3.07 2.44
C HIS A 215 2.70 1.82 3.32
N LEU A 216 3.77 1.30 3.92
CA LEU A 216 3.73 0.11 4.75
C LEU A 216 3.14 0.36 6.15
N LEU A 217 3.52 1.46 6.80
CA LEU A 217 3.33 1.65 8.24
C LEU A 217 2.53 2.90 8.63
N ASP A 218 2.52 3.95 7.81
CA ASP A 218 1.89 5.23 8.16
C ASP A 218 0.38 5.23 7.81
N TYR A 219 -0.33 4.24 8.34
CA TYR A 219 -1.79 4.20 8.34
C TYR A 219 -2.30 3.38 9.53
N PRO A 220 -3.42 3.77 10.17
CA PRO A 220 -3.97 3.05 11.31
C PRO A 220 -4.60 1.73 10.87
N ALA A 221 -3.95 0.63 11.17
CA ALA A 221 -4.48 -0.71 10.94
C ALA A 221 -4.08 -1.62 12.12
N PRO A 222 -4.99 -1.87 13.08
CA PRO A 222 -4.73 -2.69 14.26
C PRO A 222 -4.76 -4.18 13.91
N TYR A 223 -3.88 -4.59 12.98
CA TYR A 223 -3.79 -5.99 12.59
C TYR A 223 -3.10 -6.82 13.68
N PRO A 224 -3.61 -8.02 13.98
CA PRO A 224 -3.04 -8.89 15.00
C PRO A 224 -1.67 -9.46 14.62
N ARG A 225 -1.30 -9.40 13.33
CA ARG A 225 -0.05 -9.95 12.79
C ARG A 225 0.47 -9.06 11.67
N PRO A 226 1.80 -8.85 11.54
CA PRO A 226 2.40 -8.00 10.51
C PRO A 226 2.18 -8.50 9.08
N ILE A 227 1.94 -9.81 8.89
CA ILE A 227 1.69 -10.40 7.56
C ILE A 227 0.54 -9.72 6.80
N TYR A 228 -0.46 -9.19 7.51
CA TYR A 228 -1.56 -8.48 6.88
C TYR A 228 -1.13 -7.11 6.33
N ARG A 229 -0.16 -6.44 6.97
CA ARG A 229 0.46 -5.23 6.40
C ARG A 229 1.31 -5.55 5.18
N PHE A 230 1.97 -6.70 5.16
CA PHE A 230 2.72 -7.16 3.98
C PHE A 230 1.77 -7.48 2.81
N ALA A 231 0.63 -8.07 3.09
CA ALA A 231 -0.40 -8.29 2.08
C ALA A 231 -0.96 -6.94 1.56
N ASP A 232 -1.26 -6.01 2.46
CA ASP A 232 -1.74 -4.67 2.11
C ASP A 232 -0.70 -3.87 1.30
N PHE A 233 0.59 -4.02 1.60
CA PHE A 233 1.65 -3.37 0.83
C PHE A 233 1.59 -3.73 -0.66
N ASN A 234 1.28 -4.98 -0.95
CA ASN A 234 1.15 -5.48 -2.32
C ASN A 234 -0.23 -5.20 -2.95
N ALA A 235 -1.31 -5.33 -2.18
CA ALA A 235 -2.69 -5.28 -2.65
C ALA A 235 -3.35 -3.90 -2.52
N GLY A 236 -2.69 -2.97 -1.80
CA GLY A 236 -3.25 -1.69 -1.39
C GLY A 236 -3.63 -1.66 0.08
N GLN A 237 -3.44 -0.50 0.71
CA GLN A 237 -3.76 -0.30 2.13
C GLN A 237 -5.21 -0.73 2.43
N TYR A 238 -5.39 -1.39 3.57
CA TYR A 238 -6.66 -1.96 4.04
C TYR A 238 -7.23 -3.15 3.25
N ALA A 239 -6.53 -3.70 2.26
CA ALA A 239 -7.01 -4.86 1.51
C ALA A 239 -7.31 -6.05 2.45
N SER A 240 -6.47 -6.30 3.46
CA SER A 240 -6.67 -7.38 4.44
C SER A 240 -7.90 -7.16 5.34
N ARG A 241 -8.17 -5.92 5.75
CA ARG A 241 -9.42 -5.55 6.46
C ARG A 241 -10.64 -5.76 5.58
N ASN A 242 -10.55 -5.32 4.34
CA ASN A 242 -11.66 -5.42 3.39
C ASN A 242 -11.95 -6.88 3.00
N ALA A 243 -10.91 -7.72 2.86
CA ALA A 243 -11.08 -9.16 2.67
C ALA A 243 -11.80 -9.82 3.85
N ALA A 244 -11.46 -9.44 5.09
CA ALA A 244 -12.21 -9.91 6.26
C ALA A 244 -13.67 -9.43 6.26
N PHE A 245 -13.93 -8.21 5.82
CA PHE A 245 -15.28 -7.71 5.64
C PHE A 245 -16.04 -8.50 4.57
N GLN A 246 -15.44 -8.81 3.41
CA GLN A 246 -16.03 -9.67 2.38
C GLN A 246 -16.34 -11.06 2.92
N GLN A 247 -15.47 -11.64 3.75
CA GLN A 247 -15.72 -12.91 4.42
C GLN A 247 -16.93 -12.82 5.37
N ALA A 248 -17.03 -11.75 6.16
CA ALA A 248 -18.17 -11.51 7.04
C ALA A 248 -19.48 -11.32 6.25
N VAL A 249 -19.44 -10.60 5.13
CA VAL A 249 -20.60 -10.47 4.21
C VAL A 249 -21.00 -11.82 3.64
N THR A 250 -20.06 -12.64 3.18
CA THR A 250 -20.33 -14.01 2.71
C THR A 250 -21.04 -14.82 3.79
N GLN A 251 -20.54 -14.80 5.02
CA GLN A 251 -21.15 -15.51 6.14
C GLN A 251 -22.57 -15.01 6.48
N ALA A 252 -22.79 -13.69 6.46
CA ALA A 252 -24.06 -13.10 6.79
C ALA A 252 -25.13 -13.27 5.70
N SER A 253 -24.74 -13.20 4.43
CA SER A 253 -25.63 -13.22 3.26
C SER A 253 -25.81 -14.60 2.64
N GLY A 254 -24.87 -15.52 2.85
CA GLY A 254 -24.79 -16.80 2.12
C GLY A 254 -24.28 -16.66 0.69
N ILE A 255 -23.89 -15.46 0.24
CA ILE A 255 -23.40 -15.20 -1.11
C ILE A 255 -21.85 -15.27 -1.09
N PRO A 256 -21.22 -16.22 -1.81
CA PRO A 256 -19.78 -16.30 -1.84
C PRO A 256 -19.17 -15.10 -2.56
N LEU A 257 -18.16 -14.47 -1.95
CA LEU A 257 -17.39 -13.35 -2.49
C LEU A 257 -15.93 -13.73 -2.67
N ALA A 258 -15.30 -13.17 -3.70
CA ALA A 258 -13.85 -13.15 -3.81
C ALA A 258 -13.27 -12.24 -2.69
N LEU A 259 -12.19 -12.69 -2.05
CA LEU A 259 -11.50 -11.91 -1.02
C LEU A 259 -10.43 -11.03 -1.68
N ASP A 260 -10.86 -10.15 -2.58
CA ASP A 260 -9.97 -9.27 -3.36
C ASP A 260 -9.74 -7.89 -2.70
N GLY A 261 -10.47 -7.59 -1.64
CA GLY A 261 -10.40 -6.31 -0.93
C GLY A 261 -11.18 -5.18 -1.62
N ASP A 262 -11.77 -5.41 -2.78
CA ASP A 262 -12.56 -4.40 -3.48
C ASP A 262 -14.01 -4.40 -2.99
N LEU A 263 -14.42 -3.30 -2.36
CA LEU A 263 -15.76 -3.14 -1.81
C LEU A 263 -16.76 -2.58 -2.82
N LEU A 264 -16.26 -1.86 -3.82
CA LEU A 264 -17.01 -1.36 -4.97
C LEU A 264 -16.38 -1.90 -6.26
N ARG A 265 -17.13 -1.85 -7.35
CA ARG A 265 -16.56 -2.01 -8.68
C ARG A 265 -15.79 -0.74 -9.06
N TYR A 266 -14.59 -0.90 -9.60
CA TYR A 266 -13.75 0.21 -10.07
C TYR A 266 -13.55 0.13 -11.58
N GLU A 267 -13.61 1.27 -12.25
CA GLU A 267 -13.31 1.46 -13.66
C GLU A 267 -12.30 2.59 -13.82
N ARG A 268 -11.15 2.30 -14.40
CA ARG A 268 -10.04 3.26 -14.54
C ARG A 268 -9.58 3.91 -13.22
N GLY A 269 -9.71 3.18 -12.10
CA GLY A 269 -9.34 3.66 -10.77
C GLY A 269 -10.45 4.37 -10.01
N GLU A 270 -11.57 4.72 -10.66
CA GLU A 270 -12.72 5.39 -10.04
C GLU A 270 -13.85 4.39 -9.75
N PRO A 271 -14.67 4.64 -8.70
CA PRO A 271 -15.85 3.82 -8.43
C PRO A 271 -16.83 3.83 -9.61
N SER A 272 -17.13 2.66 -10.17
CA SER A 272 -18.15 2.52 -11.22
C SER A 272 -19.54 2.89 -10.72
N ARG A 273 -20.42 3.35 -11.60
CA ARG A 273 -21.84 3.55 -11.28
C ARG A 273 -22.57 2.23 -11.07
N GLU A 274 -22.11 1.16 -11.72
CA GLU A 274 -22.65 -0.17 -11.56
C GLU A 274 -22.14 -0.81 -10.25
N PRO A 275 -23.03 -1.44 -9.46
CA PRO A 275 -22.61 -2.10 -8.25
C PRO A 275 -21.74 -3.34 -8.54
N GLY A 276 -20.68 -3.53 -7.73
CA GLY A 276 -19.86 -4.73 -7.73
C GLY A 276 -20.49 -5.86 -6.88
N SER A 277 -19.85 -7.05 -6.92
CA SER A 277 -20.32 -8.24 -6.19
C SER A 277 -20.46 -8.01 -4.68
N THR A 278 -19.46 -7.37 -4.05
CA THR A 278 -19.49 -7.05 -2.63
C THR A 278 -20.65 -6.12 -2.30
N GLU A 279 -20.84 -5.05 -3.08
CA GLU A 279 -21.95 -4.10 -2.88
C GLU A 279 -23.30 -4.79 -3.03
N LEU A 280 -23.49 -5.65 -4.04
CA LEU A 280 -24.73 -6.41 -4.25
C LEU A 280 -25.03 -7.35 -3.07
N ALA A 281 -24.03 -8.07 -2.58
CA ALA A 281 -24.19 -8.96 -1.43
C ALA A 281 -24.58 -8.20 -0.14
N VAL A 282 -23.99 -7.00 0.08
CA VAL A 282 -24.35 -6.15 1.22
C VAL A 282 -25.77 -5.60 1.06
N ARG A 283 -26.20 -5.22 -0.15
CA ARG A 283 -27.58 -4.76 -0.41
C ARG A 283 -28.64 -5.84 -0.12
N VAL A 284 -28.32 -7.12 -0.30
CA VAL A 284 -29.23 -8.22 0.14
C VAL A 284 -29.47 -8.18 1.65
N LEU A 285 -28.48 -7.72 2.41
CA LEU A 285 -28.57 -7.55 3.86
C LEU A 285 -29.24 -6.23 4.30
N ALA A 286 -29.62 -5.33 3.39
CA ALA A 286 -30.10 -3.97 3.67
C ALA A 286 -31.18 -3.91 4.79
N ARG A 287 -32.18 -4.80 4.76
CA ARG A 287 -33.25 -4.88 5.80
C ARG A 287 -32.66 -5.27 7.16
N ARG A 288 -31.76 -6.26 7.21
CA ARG A 288 -31.10 -6.70 8.45
C ARG A 288 -30.16 -5.62 9.00
N LEU A 289 -29.52 -4.86 8.11
CA LEU A 289 -28.65 -3.74 8.46
C LEU A 289 -29.43 -2.47 8.80
N THR A 290 -30.74 -2.41 8.52
CA THR A 290 -31.57 -1.20 8.63
C THR A 290 -30.91 -0.02 7.92
N MET A 291 -30.53 -0.23 6.64
CA MET A 291 -29.84 0.75 5.80
C MET A 291 -30.43 0.76 4.39
N SER A 292 -30.45 1.93 3.77
CA SER A 292 -30.75 2.07 2.34
C SER A 292 -29.56 1.67 1.47
N ASN A 293 -29.79 1.39 0.18
CA ASN A 293 -28.73 1.08 -0.77
C ASN A 293 -27.74 2.24 -0.95
N ASP A 294 -28.23 3.49 -0.85
CA ASP A 294 -27.38 4.67 -0.97
C ASP A 294 -26.48 4.87 0.26
N GLU A 295 -26.97 4.57 1.46
CA GLU A 295 -26.15 4.56 2.68
C GLU A 295 -25.08 3.48 2.60
N ILE A 296 -25.43 2.27 2.17
CA ILE A 296 -24.50 1.16 1.97
C ILE A 296 -23.39 1.59 1.02
N ARG A 297 -23.75 2.14 -0.15
CA ARG A 297 -22.75 2.56 -1.14
C ARG A 297 -21.84 3.67 -0.63
N ARG A 298 -22.37 4.68 0.07
CA ARG A 298 -21.55 5.75 0.68
C ARG A 298 -20.56 5.21 1.69
N ASP A 299 -20.97 4.25 2.51
CA ASP A 299 -20.09 3.62 3.50
C ASP A 299 -19.01 2.77 2.81
N LEU A 300 -19.38 1.94 1.81
CA LEU A 300 -18.44 1.12 1.04
C LEU A 300 -17.42 1.96 0.26
N ALA A 301 -17.77 3.16 -0.20
CA ALA A 301 -16.87 4.08 -0.88
C ALA A 301 -15.70 4.54 0.02
N ARG A 302 -15.84 4.44 1.35
CA ARG A 302 -14.77 4.71 2.32
C ARG A 302 -13.77 3.55 2.49
N GLY A 303 -13.97 2.45 1.76
CA GLY A 303 -13.19 1.21 1.89
C GLY A 303 -11.67 1.36 1.70
N LYS A 304 -11.20 2.38 0.97
CA LYS A 304 -9.77 2.67 0.79
C LYS A 304 -9.17 3.54 1.91
N GLY A 305 -9.96 3.97 2.89
CA GLY A 305 -9.53 4.84 3.98
C GLY A 305 -9.72 4.23 5.37
N ALA A 306 -9.08 4.82 6.36
CA ALA A 306 -9.16 4.41 7.77
C ALA A 306 -10.60 4.37 8.28
N SER A 307 -11.37 5.39 7.93
CA SER A 307 -12.71 5.63 8.42
C SER A 307 -13.76 4.59 8.03
N PHE A 308 -13.45 3.63 7.15
CA PHE A 308 -14.39 2.55 6.82
C PHE A 308 -14.74 1.68 8.04
N GLY A 309 -13.77 1.41 8.93
CA GLY A 309 -13.99 0.65 10.17
C GLY A 309 -15.04 1.29 11.12
N GLU A 310 -15.27 2.60 10.97
CA GLU A 310 -16.21 3.37 11.78
C GLU A 310 -17.61 3.48 11.16
N THR A 311 -17.78 2.99 9.93
CA THR A 311 -19.04 3.08 9.20
C THR A 311 -20.11 2.16 9.78
N LYS A 312 -21.38 2.56 9.60
CA LYS A 312 -22.53 1.73 10.02
C LYS A 312 -22.52 0.38 9.31
N VAL A 313 -22.19 0.36 8.02
CA VAL A 313 -22.14 -0.89 7.25
C VAL A 313 -21.11 -1.86 7.83
N TYR A 314 -19.91 -1.38 8.13
CA TYR A 314 -18.84 -2.22 8.71
C TYR A 314 -19.29 -2.80 10.06
N GLN A 315 -19.70 -1.94 10.99
CA GLN A 315 -20.08 -2.33 12.33
C GLN A 315 -21.28 -3.31 12.34
N ARG A 316 -22.30 -3.02 11.54
CA ARG A 316 -23.52 -3.84 11.51
C ARG A 316 -23.33 -5.18 10.82
N VAL A 317 -22.50 -5.26 9.75
CA VAL A 317 -22.16 -6.53 9.12
C VAL A 317 -21.43 -7.44 10.10
N PHE A 318 -20.42 -6.90 10.80
CA PHE A 318 -19.71 -7.70 11.81
C PHE A 318 -20.62 -8.10 12.98
N ALA A 319 -21.52 -7.24 13.44
CA ALA A 319 -22.49 -7.59 14.46
C ALA A 319 -23.41 -8.74 14.08
N LEU A 320 -23.64 -8.99 12.78
CA LEU A 320 -24.43 -10.14 12.31
C LEU A 320 -23.70 -11.48 12.39
N VAL A 321 -22.35 -11.47 12.45
CA VAL A 321 -21.51 -12.67 12.39
C VAL A 321 -20.67 -12.89 13.64
N ASP A 322 -20.53 -11.88 14.50
CA ASP A 322 -19.86 -12.03 15.79
C ASP A 322 -20.67 -12.92 16.72
N ALA A 323 -20.02 -13.93 17.29
CA ALA A 323 -20.59 -14.77 18.33
C ALA A 323 -20.01 -14.39 19.69
N PRO A 324 -20.75 -14.56 20.81
CA PRO A 324 -20.21 -14.35 22.14
C PRO A 324 -18.90 -15.13 22.38
N GLY A 325 -17.84 -14.42 22.75
CA GLY A 325 -16.50 -15.00 22.99
C GLY A 325 -15.75 -15.45 21.73
N LYS A 326 -16.32 -15.29 20.53
CA LYS A 326 -15.67 -15.67 19.26
C LYS A 326 -15.98 -14.63 18.16
N PRO A 327 -15.40 -13.43 18.25
CA PRO A 327 -15.58 -12.42 17.21
C PRO A 327 -15.02 -12.90 15.86
N ALA A 328 -15.68 -12.54 14.78
CA ALA A 328 -15.20 -12.80 13.43
C ALA A 328 -13.87 -12.06 13.19
N PRO A 329 -12.93 -12.63 12.42
CA PRO A 329 -11.65 -11.97 12.11
C PRO A 329 -11.83 -10.58 11.47
N ARG A 330 -11.03 -9.61 11.91
CA ARG A 330 -10.98 -8.24 11.34
C ARG A 330 -9.87 -8.05 10.30
N ALA A 331 -9.10 -9.11 10.04
CA ALA A 331 -8.12 -9.19 8.96
C ALA A 331 -8.16 -10.61 8.36
N ALA A 332 -8.11 -10.68 7.04
CA ALA A 332 -8.00 -11.91 6.27
C ALA A 332 -7.00 -11.72 5.13
N MET A 333 -6.39 -12.81 4.68
CA MET A 333 -5.45 -12.76 3.57
C MET A 333 -6.20 -12.48 2.26
N PRO A 334 -5.89 -11.38 1.55
CA PRO A 334 -6.46 -11.14 0.22
C PRO A 334 -6.04 -12.23 -0.77
N GLN A 335 -6.97 -12.66 -1.61
CA GLN A 335 -6.75 -13.69 -2.63
C GLN A 335 -6.68 -13.03 -4.02
N ILE A 336 -5.59 -12.30 -4.28
CA ILE A 336 -5.41 -11.54 -5.52
C ILE A 336 -4.29 -12.19 -6.34
N PRO A 337 -4.58 -12.62 -7.59
CA PRO A 337 -3.54 -13.03 -8.51
C PRO A 337 -2.61 -11.86 -8.86
N LEU A 338 -1.29 -12.08 -8.80
CA LEU A 338 -0.31 -11.11 -9.24
C LEU A 338 -0.16 -11.21 -10.76
N THR A 339 -0.51 -10.15 -11.47
CA THR A 339 -0.43 -10.07 -12.93
C THR A 339 0.53 -8.97 -13.35
N SER A 340 1.60 -9.36 -14.04
CA SER A 340 2.58 -8.42 -14.60
C SER A 340 3.29 -9.10 -15.77
N PRO A 341 3.70 -8.37 -16.82
CA PRO A 341 4.57 -8.92 -17.88
C PRO A 341 5.89 -9.52 -17.37
N LYS A 342 6.29 -9.18 -16.13
CA LYS A 342 7.47 -9.71 -15.45
C LYS A 342 7.22 -11.04 -14.73
N ILE A 343 5.96 -11.45 -14.55
CA ILE A 343 5.57 -12.64 -13.78
C ILE A 343 5.26 -13.77 -14.76
N THR A 344 6.08 -14.84 -14.73
CA THR A 344 5.97 -15.98 -15.63
C THR A 344 5.28 -17.20 -15.02
N ARG A 345 4.85 -17.11 -13.77
CA ARG A 345 4.16 -18.18 -13.03
C ARG A 345 3.00 -17.62 -12.22
N PRO A 346 1.96 -18.40 -11.88
CA PRO A 346 0.87 -17.92 -11.05
C PRO A 346 1.40 -17.61 -9.64
N LEU A 347 1.36 -16.34 -9.27
CA LEU A 347 1.69 -15.84 -7.93
C LEU A 347 0.48 -15.09 -7.38
N THR A 348 0.40 -15.00 -6.05
CA THR A 348 -0.68 -14.33 -5.34
C THR A 348 -0.15 -13.35 -4.30
N THR A 349 -0.99 -12.43 -3.83
CA THR A 349 -0.70 -11.57 -2.68
C THR A 349 -0.28 -12.40 -1.45
N GLU A 350 -0.92 -13.56 -1.23
CA GLU A 350 -0.54 -14.47 -0.14
C GLU A 350 0.90 -14.99 -0.29
N TRP A 351 1.28 -15.39 -1.51
CA TRP A 351 2.67 -15.80 -1.78
C TRP A 351 3.64 -14.66 -1.45
N PHE A 352 3.33 -13.44 -1.87
CA PHE A 352 4.14 -12.26 -1.56
C PHE A 352 4.26 -12.04 -0.04
N ALA A 353 3.13 -11.97 0.65
CA ALA A 353 3.08 -11.72 2.09
C ALA A 353 3.86 -12.78 2.89
N ASN A 354 3.75 -14.06 2.52
CA ASN A 354 4.51 -15.14 3.15
C ASN A 354 6.02 -15.03 2.91
N ARG A 355 6.43 -14.60 1.72
CA ARG A 355 7.85 -14.34 1.41
C ARG A 355 8.42 -13.21 2.26
N VAL A 356 7.67 -12.12 2.41
CA VAL A 356 8.04 -11.00 3.29
C VAL A 356 8.06 -11.45 4.75
N GLN A 357 7.06 -12.21 5.20
CA GLN A 357 7.00 -12.73 6.56
C GLN A 357 8.25 -13.56 6.91
N THR A 358 8.69 -14.42 6.01
CA THR A 358 9.94 -15.20 6.20
C THR A 358 11.17 -14.31 6.39
N ARG A 359 11.27 -13.23 5.60
CA ARG A 359 12.37 -12.25 5.73
C ARG A 359 12.26 -11.44 7.03
N TYR A 360 11.05 -11.09 7.42
CA TYR A 360 10.77 -10.41 8.68
C TYR A 360 11.23 -11.23 9.88
N GLU A 361 10.86 -12.51 9.93
CA GLU A 361 11.27 -13.42 10.99
C GLU A 361 12.78 -13.65 11.03
N ALA A 362 13.42 -13.75 9.85
CA ALA A 362 14.87 -13.81 9.75
C ALA A 362 15.56 -12.52 10.23
N CYS A 363 14.92 -11.35 10.02
CA CYS A 363 15.39 -10.08 10.55
C CYS A 363 15.29 -10.04 12.07
N LEU A 364 14.16 -10.44 12.64
CA LEU A 364 13.97 -10.47 14.10
C LEU A 364 15.00 -11.35 14.83
N LYS A 365 15.41 -12.48 14.22
CA LYS A 365 16.48 -13.33 14.76
C LYS A 365 17.83 -12.61 14.88
N ARG A 366 18.06 -11.53 14.13
CA ARG A 366 19.28 -10.69 14.23
C ARG A 366 19.17 -9.61 15.31
N ALA A 367 17.99 -9.42 15.87
CA ALA A 367 17.79 -8.44 16.93
C ALA A 367 18.34 -8.93 18.30
N GLY A 368 18.50 -10.23 18.49
CA GLY A 368 18.97 -10.87 19.71
C GLY A 368 17.95 -11.84 20.23
#